data_eb55ba8e4d3283e88662a95d55c39991
#
_entry.id   eb55ba8e4d3283e88662a95d55c39991
#
_cell.length_a   1.000
_cell.length_b   1.000
_cell.length_c   1.000
_cell.angle_alpha   90.00
_cell.angle_beta   90.00
_cell.angle_gamma   90.00
#
_symmetry.space_group_name_H-M   'P 1'
#
loop_
_entity.id
_entity.type
_entity.pdbx_description
1 polymer ?
#
loop_
_entity_poly.entity_id
_entity_poly.type
_entity_poly.pdbx_seq_one_letter_code
_entity_poly.pdbx_strand_id
1 'polypeptide(L)'
;MSANTLKKTLQKEDGEMILSERKRKILLAVVEDYIQDAAPVSSKDIQEKYLPDCSSATIRNELSALESMGYLVQPHVSSGRVPSEKAFRLYVDELMETEPLTGAETALIDRYFELSLIHI
;
A
#
# COMPACT_ATOMS: atom_id res chain seq x y z
N MET A 1 -10.74 -23.95 11.77
CA MET A 1 -10.69 -22.85 10.81
C MET A 1 -9.32 -22.19 10.81
N SER A 2 -8.73 -22.00 9.65
CA SER A 2 -7.42 -21.38 9.59
C SER A 2 -7.52 -19.87 9.90
N ALA A 3 -6.43 -19.27 10.36
CA ALA A 3 -6.39 -17.83 10.61
C ALA A 3 -6.70 -17.03 9.35
N ASN A 4 -6.25 -17.52 8.20
CA ASN A 4 -6.52 -16.85 6.93
C ASN A 4 -8.00 -16.85 6.58
N THR A 5 -8.69 -17.96 6.85
CA THR A 5 -10.14 -18.04 6.59
C THR A 5 -10.89 -17.06 7.49
N LEU A 6 -10.48 -16.97 8.75
CA LEU A 6 -11.09 -16.04 9.69
C LEU A 6 -10.88 -14.58 9.27
N LYS A 7 -9.67 -14.24 8.84
CA LYS A 7 -9.39 -12.89 8.33
C LYS A 7 -10.23 -12.55 7.11
N LYS A 8 -10.37 -13.49 6.19
CA LYS A 8 -11.22 -13.28 5.01
C LYS A 8 -12.67 -13.04 5.38
N THR A 9 -13.17 -13.81 6.35
CA THR A 9 -14.52 -13.66 6.82
C THR A 9 -14.76 -12.30 7.47
N LEU A 10 -13.83 -11.86 8.31
CA LEU A 10 -13.91 -10.56 8.95
C LEU A 10 -13.87 -9.43 7.92
N GLN A 11 -13.02 -9.55 6.92
CA GLN A 11 -12.94 -8.55 5.86
C GLN A 11 -14.24 -8.49 5.05
N LYS A 12 -14.87 -9.62 4.82
CA LYS A 12 -16.15 -9.67 4.12
C LYS A 12 -17.25 -9.00 4.92
N GLU A 13 -17.24 -9.16 6.23
CA GLU A 13 -18.23 -8.53 7.09
C GLU A 13 -18.09 -7.01 7.07
N ASP A 14 -16.87 -6.50 6.99
CA ASP A 14 -16.62 -5.08 6.88
C ASP A 14 -16.97 -4.54 5.48
N GLY A 15 -17.13 -5.40 4.49
CA GLY A 15 -17.67 -5.07 3.16
C GLY A 15 -16.86 -4.09 2.34
N GLU A 16 -16.45 -3.01 2.93
CA GLU A 16 -15.71 -1.94 2.27
C GLU A 16 -14.20 -2.14 2.33
N MET A 17 -13.75 -3.08 3.13
CA MET A 17 -12.34 -3.24 3.43
C MET A 17 -11.67 -4.35 2.64
N ILE A 18 -12.42 -5.01 1.76
CA ILE A 18 -11.86 -6.10 0.97
C ILE A 18 -11.08 -5.51 -0.20
N LEU A 19 -9.78 -5.74 -0.18
CA LEU A 19 -8.94 -5.41 -1.30
C LEU A 19 -8.85 -6.61 -2.21
N SER A 20 -9.12 -6.39 -3.51
CA SER A 20 -8.83 -7.42 -4.49
C SER A 20 -7.34 -7.68 -4.51
N GLU A 21 -6.94 -8.84 -5.00
CA GLU A 21 -5.53 -9.18 -5.09
C GLU A 21 -4.76 -8.16 -5.91
N ARG A 22 -5.36 -7.66 -6.99
CA ARG A 22 -4.75 -6.63 -7.82
C ARG A 22 -4.55 -5.33 -7.07
N LYS A 23 -5.57 -4.86 -6.35
CA LYS A 23 -5.47 -3.64 -5.56
C LYS A 23 -4.40 -3.76 -4.49
N ARG A 24 -4.35 -4.92 -3.85
CA ARG A 24 -3.36 -5.18 -2.82
C ARG A 24 -1.94 -5.12 -3.38
N LYS A 25 -1.70 -5.77 -4.52
CA LYS A 25 -0.39 -5.74 -5.16
C LYS A 25 0.02 -4.33 -5.54
N ILE A 26 -0.90 -3.57 -6.10
CA ILE A 26 -0.63 -2.19 -6.49
C ILE A 26 -0.34 -1.35 -5.26
N LEU A 27 -1.10 -1.51 -4.20
CA LEU A 27 -0.89 -0.75 -2.97
C LEU A 27 0.47 -1.06 -2.36
N LEU A 28 0.83 -2.33 -2.28
CA LEU A 28 2.14 -2.72 -1.74
C LEU A 28 3.27 -2.18 -2.60
N ALA A 29 3.10 -2.17 -3.93
CA ALA A 29 4.08 -1.60 -4.84
C ALA A 29 4.24 -0.09 -4.61
N VAL A 30 3.15 0.62 -4.39
CA VAL A 30 3.20 2.06 -4.11
C VAL A 30 3.96 2.32 -2.81
N VAL A 31 3.68 1.54 -1.77
CA VAL A 31 4.38 1.71 -0.49
C VAL A 31 5.88 1.46 -0.66
N GLU A 32 6.25 0.38 -1.34
CA GLU A 32 7.66 0.06 -1.58
C GLU A 32 8.37 1.16 -2.37
N ASP A 33 7.74 1.64 -3.44
CA ASP A 33 8.34 2.68 -4.26
C ASP A 33 8.51 3.98 -3.48
N TYR A 34 7.51 4.30 -2.67
CA TYR A 34 7.57 5.49 -1.82
C TYR A 34 8.69 5.38 -0.77
N ILE A 35 8.86 4.20 -0.18
CA ILE A 35 9.92 3.97 0.79
C ILE A 35 11.28 4.19 0.16
N GLN A 36 11.47 3.76 -1.08
CA GLN A 36 12.74 3.90 -1.78
C GLN A 36 13.05 5.34 -2.16
N ASP A 37 12.07 6.04 -2.70
CA ASP A 37 12.30 7.34 -3.33
C ASP A 37 11.79 8.52 -2.52
N ALA A 38 10.94 8.28 -1.54
CA ALA A 38 10.32 9.33 -0.70
C ALA A 38 9.64 10.41 -1.54
N ALA A 39 9.03 10.01 -2.65
CA ALA A 39 8.37 10.91 -3.60
C ALA A 39 7.04 10.32 -4.05
N PRO A 40 6.07 11.16 -4.44
CA PRO A 40 4.80 10.64 -4.92
C PRO A 40 4.99 9.66 -6.07
N VAL A 41 4.18 8.61 -6.08
CA VAL A 41 4.30 7.50 -7.02
C VAL A 41 3.25 7.64 -8.11
N SER A 42 3.67 7.56 -9.37
CA SER A 42 2.77 7.67 -10.52
C SER A 42 2.33 6.28 -10.99
N SER A 43 1.22 6.25 -11.74
CA SER A 43 0.77 5.00 -12.36
C SER A 43 1.81 4.44 -13.33
N LYS A 44 2.53 5.33 -14.00
CA LYS A 44 3.59 4.94 -14.93
C LYS A 44 4.73 4.23 -14.20
N ASP A 45 5.13 4.74 -13.03
CA ASP A 45 6.18 4.12 -12.23
C ASP A 45 5.78 2.70 -11.81
N ILE A 46 4.55 2.53 -11.37
CA ILE A 46 4.05 1.23 -10.96
C ILE A 46 4.00 0.27 -12.15
N GLN A 47 3.53 0.74 -13.29
CA GLN A 47 3.48 -0.09 -14.48
C GLN A 47 4.87 -0.56 -14.90
N GLU A 48 5.81 0.35 -15.00
CA GLU A 48 7.15 0.02 -15.50
C GLU A 48 7.94 -0.85 -14.56
N LYS A 49 7.84 -0.60 -13.25
CA LYS A 49 8.68 -1.28 -12.26
C LYS A 49 8.08 -2.57 -11.71
N TYR A 50 6.77 -2.63 -11.58
CA TYR A 50 6.13 -3.70 -10.83
C TYR A 50 5.13 -4.51 -11.63
N LEU A 51 4.36 -3.88 -12.50
CA LEU A 51 3.26 -4.52 -13.20
C LEU A 51 3.26 -4.19 -14.69
N PRO A 52 4.28 -4.65 -15.44
CA PRO A 52 4.38 -4.33 -16.86
C PRO A 52 3.26 -4.92 -17.71
N ASP A 53 2.59 -5.96 -17.19
CA ASP A 53 1.49 -6.62 -17.91
C ASP A 53 0.15 -5.90 -17.77
N CYS A 54 0.06 -4.95 -16.83
CA CYS A 54 -1.16 -4.17 -16.64
C CYS A 54 -1.09 -2.87 -17.44
N SER A 55 -2.23 -2.45 -18.01
CA SER A 55 -2.27 -1.16 -18.71
C SER A 55 -2.19 -0.01 -17.69
N SER A 56 -1.68 1.13 -18.13
CA SER A 56 -1.62 2.32 -17.28
C SER A 56 -3.02 2.79 -16.87
N ALA A 57 -4.01 2.61 -17.73
CA ALA A 57 -5.39 2.95 -17.41
C ALA A 57 -5.94 2.09 -16.26
N THR A 58 -5.65 0.79 -16.28
CA THR A 58 -6.05 -0.12 -15.21
C THR A 58 -5.42 0.28 -13.90
N ILE A 59 -4.11 0.55 -13.92
CA ILE A 59 -3.38 0.96 -12.70
C ILE A 59 -3.93 2.28 -12.18
N ARG A 60 -4.19 3.24 -13.05
CA ARG A 60 -4.76 4.52 -12.65
C ARG A 60 -6.12 4.36 -11.98
N ASN A 61 -6.97 3.49 -12.52
CA ASN A 61 -8.28 3.21 -11.93
C ASN A 61 -8.15 2.56 -10.56
N GLU A 62 -7.21 1.64 -10.41
CA GLU A 62 -6.98 1.00 -9.12
C GLU A 62 -6.41 1.98 -8.09
N LEU A 63 -5.53 2.88 -8.51
CA LEU A 63 -5.00 3.92 -7.62
C LEU A 63 -6.11 4.86 -7.15
N SER A 64 -7.03 5.22 -8.04
CA SER A 64 -8.17 6.06 -7.66
C SER A 64 -9.08 5.35 -6.67
N ALA A 65 -9.32 4.06 -6.85
CA ALA A 65 -10.11 3.28 -5.93
C ALA A 65 -9.42 3.20 -4.55
N LEU A 66 -8.12 2.97 -4.52
CA LEU A 66 -7.36 2.93 -3.28
C LEU A 66 -7.38 4.28 -2.56
N GLU A 67 -7.35 5.37 -3.31
CA GLU A 67 -7.48 6.71 -2.74
C GLU A 67 -8.84 6.88 -2.07
N SER A 68 -9.90 6.47 -2.74
CA SER A 68 -11.26 6.52 -2.19
C SER A 68 -11.41 5.69 -0.93
N MET A 69 -10.66 4.61 -0.82
CA MET A 69 -10.68 3.73 0.35
C MET A 69 -9.80 4.24 1.50
N GLY A 70 -9.09 5.33 1.30
CA GLY A 70 -8.24 5.92 2.33
C GLY A 70 -6.83 5.37 2.42
N TYR A 71 -6.42 4.56 1.48
CA TYR A 71 -5.06 4.01 1.47
C TYR A 71 -4.04 4.93 0.82
N LEU A 72 -4.48 5.75 -0.12
CA LEU A 72 -3.58 6.65 -0.84
C LEU A 72 -4.09 8.08 -0.74
N VAL A 73 -3.16 9.02 -0.85
CA VAL A 73 -3.46 10.46 -0.86
C VAL A 73 -2.77 11.08 -2.05
N GLN A 74 -3.44 11.98 -2.73
CA GLN A 74 -2.85 12.74 -3.82
C GLN A 74 -2.55 14.16 -3.29
N PRO A 75 -1.27 14.49 -3.05
CA PRO A 75 -0.93 15.79 -2.47
C PRO A 75 -1.27 16.97 -3.39
N HIS A 76 -1.15 16.77 -4.70
CA HIS A 76 -1.46 17.79 -5.71
C HIS A 76 -2.18 17.17 -6.88
N VAL A 77 -2.96 17.97 -7.59
CA VAL A 77 -3.80 17.48 -8.70
C VAL A 77 -3.00 16.75 -9.77
N SER A 78 -1.81 17.22 -10.08
CA SER A 78 -0.97 16.65 -11.13
C SER A 78 0.15 15.75 -10.61
N SER A 79 0.21 15.52 -9.30
CA SER A 79 1.24 14.67 -8.73
C SER A 79 0.77 13.21 -8.66
N GLY A 80 1.71 12.31 -8.38
CA GLY A 80 1.37 10.93 -8.07
C GLY A 80 0.72 10.83 -6.70
N ARG A 81 0.70 9.62 -6.15
CA ARG A 81 0.06 9.36 -4.86
C ARG A 81 1.08 8.96 -3.82
N VAL A 82 0.77 9.27 -2.57
CA VAL A 82 1.57 8.84 -1.43
C VAL A 82 0.74 7.92 -0.54
N PRO A 83 1.37 6.93 0.12
CA PRO A 83 0.65 6.04 1.03
C PRO A 83 0.18 6.78 2.28
N SER A 84 -1.01 6.45 2.76
CA SER A 84 -1.50 6.90 4.04
C SER A 84 -0.94 6.01 5.16
N GLU A 85 -1.17 6.40 6.40
CA GLU A 85 -0.82 5.57 7.55
C GLU A 85 -1.47 4.19 7.45
N LYS A 86 -2.72 4.16 6.98
CA LYS A 86 -3.45 2.91 6.79
C LYS A 86 -2.74 1.98 5.81
N ALA A 87 -2.17 2.54 4.75
CA ALA A 87 -1.40 1.76 3.77
C ALA A 87 -0.12 1.20 4.37
N PHE A 88 0.59 1.99 5.15
CA PHE A 88 1.80 1.52 5.82
C PHE A 88 1.51 0.40 6.80
N ARG A 89 0.41 0.48 7.53
CA ARG A 89 0.01 -0.57 8.45
C ARG A 89 -0.26 -1.88 7.72
N LEU A 90 -0.97 -1.80 6.60
CA LEU A 90 -1.23 -2.99 5.80
C LEU A 90 0.08 -3.59 5.29
N TYR A 91 1.01 -2.76 4.85
CA TYR A 91 2.30 -3.20 4.35
C TYR A 91 3.10 -3.93 5.44
N VAL A 92 3.14 -3.38 6.64
CA VAL A 92 3.83 -4.01 7.76
C VAL A 92 3.18 -5.34 8.11
N ASP A 93 1.86 -5.40 8.17
CA ASP A 93 1.13 -6.63 8.46
C ASP A 93 1.43 -7.72 7.44
N GLU A 94 1.50 -7.34 6.17
CA GLU A 94 1.83 -8.29 5.10
C GLU A 94 3.24 -8.85 5.25
N LEU A 95 4.20 -7.99 5.53
CA LEU A 95 5.58 -8.44 5.74
C LEU A 95 5.69 -9.37 6.93
N MET A 96 4.98 -9.09 8.01
CA MET A 96 5.03 -9.91 9.20
C MET A 96 4.36 -11.27 9.01
N GLU A 97 3.41 -11.36 8.09
CA GLU A 97 2.74 -12.62 7.79
C GLU A 97 3.56 -13.50 6.84
N THR A 98 4.27 -12.89 5.90
CA THR A 98 5.00 -13.63 4.88
C THR A 98 6.42 -13.96 5.29
N GLU A 99 7.12 -13.01 5.89
CA GLU A 99 8.50 -13.22 6.32
C GLU A 99 8.75 -12.45 7.62
N PRO A 100 9.41 -13.07 8.62
CA PRO A 100 9.81 -12.35 9.81
C PRO A 100 10.74 -11.21 9.44
N LEU A 101 10.49 -10.03 9.96
CA LEU A 101 11.35 -8.88 9.72
C LEU A 101 12.66 -9.05 10.48
N THR A 102 13.75 -8.65 9.85
CA THR A 102 15.03 -8.55 10.55
C THR A 102 14.97 -7.35 11.51
N GLY A 103 15.87 -7.32 12.49
CA GLY A 103 15.93 -6.19 13.41
C GLY A 103 16.13 -4.85 12.70
N ALA A 104 16.95 -4.84 11.63
CA ALA A 104 17.21 -3.65 10.86
C ALA A 104 15.96 -3.19 10.09
N GLU A 105 15.22 -4.13 9.51
CA GLU A 105 13.99 -3.81 8.80
C GLU A 105 12.91 -3.27 9.72
N THR A 106 12.77 -3.87 10.89
CA THR A 106 11.83 -3.39 11.91
C THR A 106 12.16 -1.98 12.36
N ALA A 107 13.44 -1.70 12.62
CA ALA A 107 13.88 -0.38 13.02
C ALA A 107 13.60 0.67 11.94
N LEU A 108 13.80 0.30 10.68
CA LEU A 108 13.53 1.19 9.55
C LEU A 108 12.05 1.54 9.45
N ILE A 109 11.18 0.56 9.58
CA ILE A 109 9.73 0.78 9.51
C ILE A 109 9.26 1.62 10.68
N ASP A 110 9.71 1.33 11.89
CA ASP A 110 9.38 2.11 13.07
C ASP A 110 9.79 3.56 12.89
N ARG A 111 10.95 3.79 12.33
CA ARG A 111 11.45 5.12 12.07
C ARG A 111 10.55 5.86 11.09
N TYR A 112 10.05 5.19 10.07
CA TYR A 112 9.11 5.77 9.13
C TYR A 112 7.83 6.20 9.81
N PHE A 113 7.27 5.38 10.67
CA PHE A 113 6.07 5.72 11.41
C PHE A 113 6.29 6.91 12.33
N GLU A 114 7.43 6.95 13.03
CA GLU A 114 7.77 8.07 13.90
C GLU A 114 7.87 9.38 13.13
N LEU A 115 8.51 9.34 11.97
CA LEU A 115 8.63 10.53 11.13
C LEU A 115 7.27 11.00 10.60
N SER A 116 6.39 10.06 10.25
CA SER A 116 5.03 10.39 9.81
C SER A 116 4.24 11.06 10.92
N LEU A 117 4.36 10.57 12.15
CA LEU A 117 3.66 11.13 13.30
C LEU A 117 4.17 12.53 13.64
N ILE A 118 5.47 12.76 13.50
CA ILE A 118 6.07 14.06 13.77
C ILE A 118 5.59 15.12 12.78
N HIS A 119 5.32 14.73 11.55
CA HIS A 119 4.91 15.63 10.48
C HIS A 119 3.41 15.93 10.46
N ILE A 120 2.68 15.28 11.30
CA ILE A 120 1.26 15.56 11.48
C ILE A 120 1.07 16.61 12.56
#